data_98e8f61f4858e02f966172139f53000c
#
_entry.id   98e8f61f4858e02f966172139f53000c
#
_cell.length_a   1.000
_cell.length_b   1.000
_cell.length_c   1.000
_cell.angle_alpha   90.00
_cell.angle_beta   90.00
_cell.angle_gamma   90.00
#
_symmetry.space_group_name_H-M   'P 1'
#
loop_
_entity.id
_entity.type
_entity.pdbx_description
1 polymer ?
#
loop_
_entity_poly.entity_id
_entity_poly.type
_entity_poly.pdbx_seq_one_letter_code
_entity_poly.pdbx_strand_id
1 'polypeptide(L)'
;MSKNTKIEKIIKELNTNNPFEAVLKYDIIVQYENLGSIKGYFNVVTGDNGEKIKFIHLNENLEGREKEIIMAHELGHALLHENEGNSILLDHSLISFGKLENEANKFAIELLINNEELKNCLECGYNKDQIASYFGVPIDMLEYKSFPDIEKCYY
;
A
#
# COMPACT_ATOMS: atom_id res chain seq x y z
N MET A 1 -1.02 -13.37 16.07
CA MET A 1 -1.64 -13.05 14.76
C MET A 1 -0.52 -12.80 13.75
N SER A 2 -0.52 -13.49 12.63
CA SER A 2 0.45 -13.24 11.56
C SER A 2 0.22 -11.84 10.96
N LYS A 3 1.27 -11.23 10.38
CA LYS A 3 1.13 -9.91 9.72
C LYS A 3 0.18 -9.97 8.52
N ASN A 4 0.12 -11.08 7.80
CA ASN A 4 -0.85 -11.27 6.73
C ASN A 4 -2.28 -11.19 7.24
N THR A 5 -2.59 -11.83 8.36
CA THR A 5 -3.90 -11.75 9.00
C THR A 5 -4.22 -10.34 9.46
N LYS A 6 -3.22 -9.60 9.96
CA LYS A 6 -3.38 -8.19 10.33
C LYS A 6 -3.71 -7.32 9.12
N ILE A 7 -3.02 -7.50 8.00
CA ILE A 7 -3.30 -6.80 6.75
C ILE A 7 -4.72 -7.05 6.28
N GLU A 8 -5.12 -8.31 6.19
CA GLU A 8 -6.47 -8.70 5.76
C GLU A 8 -7.56 -8.08 6.63
N LYS A 9 -7.35 -8.07 7.94
CA LYS A 9 -8.27 -7.44 8.89
C LYS A 9 -8.40 -5.93 8.65
N ILE A 10 -7.29 -5.22 8.50
CA ILE A 10 -7.27 -3.78 8.23
C ILE A 10 -7.98 -3.48 6.91
N ILE A 11 -7.66 -4.20 5.85
CA ILE A 11 -8.28 -4.02 4.53
C ILE A 11 -9.79 -4.21 4.59
N LYS A 12 -10.24 -5.23 5.29
CA LYS A 12 -11.68 -5.48 5.48
C LYS A 12 -12.37 -4.35 6.25
N GLU A 13 -11.74 -3.86 7.31
CA GLU A 13 -12.28 -2.76 8.13
C GLU A 13 -12.32 -1.43 7.38
N LEU A 14 -11.34 -1.19 6.50
CA LEU A 14 -11.29 0.02 5.68
C LEU A 14 -12.47 0.12 4.71
N ASN A 15 -12.88 -0.99 4.14
CA ASN A 15 -13.99 -1.08 3.19
C ASN A 15 -13.91 -0.05 2.05
N THR A 16 -12.71 0.17 1.55
CA THR A 16 -12.42 1.03 0.40
C THR A 16 -11.16 0.55 -0.30
N ASN A 17 -11.06 0.80 -1.59
CA ASN A 17 -9.85 0.57 -2.39
C ASN A 17 -9.09 1.87 -2.69
N ASN A 18 -9.59 2.99 -2.20
CA ASN A 18 -8.97 4.30 -2.39
C ASN A 18 -8.10 4.64 -1.18
N PRO A 19 -6.76 4.74 -1.33
CA PRO A 19 -5.86 5.03 -0.22
C PRO A 19 -6.07 6.42 0.38
N PHE A 20 -6.58 7.38 -0.40
CA PHE A 20 -6.89 8.72 0.10
C PHE A 20 -8.15 8.75 0.97
N GLU A 21 -9.11 7.89 0.72
CA GLU A 21 -10.24 7.67 1.62
C GLU A 21 -9.81 6.90 2.87
N ALA A 22 -8.97 5.89 2.69
CA ALA A 22 -8.47 5.06 3.78
C ALA A 22 -7.71 5.89 4.82
N VAL A 23 -6.81 6.78 4.40
CA VAL A 23 -6.00 7.61 5.31
C VAL A 23 -6.84 8.51 6.19
N LEU A 24 -8.01 8.94 5.72
CA LEU A 24 -8.92 9.80 6.48
C LEU A 24 -9.49 9.12 7.74
N LYS A 25 -9.42 7.79 7.82
CA LYS A 25 -9.86 7.03 8.99
C LYS A 25 -8.83 6.99 10.12
N TYR A 26 -7.67 7.58 9.90
CA TYR A 26 -6.55 7.61 10.85
C TYR A 26 -6.06 9.03 11.06
N ASP A 27 -5.45 9.28 12.20
CA ASP A 27 -4.79 10.56 12.51
C ASP A 27 -3.40 10.61 11.86
N ILE A 28 -3.39 10.72 10.54
CA ILE A 28 -2.17 10.79 9.74
C ILE A 28 -2.23 12.07 8.92
N ILE A 29 -1.17 12.87 9.02
CA ILE A 29 -1.04 14.11 8.26
C ILE A 29 -0.37 13.78 6.91
N VAL A 30 -1.03 14.13 5.83
CA VAL A 30 -0.49 13.97 4.47
C VAL A 30 0.01 15.31 3.98
N GLN A 31 1.28 15.35 3.58
CA GLN A 31 1.93 16.55 3.05
C GLN A 31 2.45 16.31 1.64
N TYR A 32 2.36 17.33 0.80
CA TYR A 32 2.88 17.33 -0.56
C TYR A 32 4.06 18.28 -0.65
N GLU A 33 5.20 17.76 -1.08
CA GLU A 33 6.44 18.49 -1.10
C GLU A 33 7.27 18.16 -2.34
N ASN A 34 8.19 19.04 -2.70
CA ASN A 34 9.20 18.71 -3.69
C ASN A 34 10.25 17.81 -3.04
N LEU A 35 10.17 16.51 -3.31
CA LEU A 35 11.06 15.50 -2.75
C LEU A 35 12.19 15.08 -3.72
N GLY A 36 12.38 15.81 -4.81
CA GLY A 36 13.38 15.42 -5.81
C GLY A 36 13.08 14.08 -6.44
N SER A 37 13.97 13.11 -6.31
CA SER A 37 13.80 11.74 -6.83
C SER A 37 13.01 10.81 -5.92
N ILE A 38 12.74 11.22 -4.68
CA ILE A 38 11.98 10.44 -3.72
C ILE A 38 10.49 10.60 -4.04
N LYS A 39 9.76 9.49 -4.13
CA LYS A 39 8.33 9.51 -4.43
C LYS A 39 7.48 9.76 -3.19
N GLY A 40 7.88 9.19 -2.06
CA GLY A 40 7.19 9.39 -0.79
C GLY A 40 7.94 8.77 0.37
N TYR A 41 7.55 9.12 1.56
CA TYR A 41 8.05 8.49 2.78
C TYR A 41 7.10 8.72 3.95
N PHE A 42 7.24 7.88 4.95
CA PHE A 42 6.51 7.96 6.21
C PHE A 42 7.46 8.27 7.36
N ASN A 43 7.06 9.14 8.26
CA ASN A 43 7.78 9.36 9.51
C ASN A 43 6.84 9.62 10.69
N VAL A 44 7.38 9.41 11.88
CA VAL A 44 6.70 9.72 13.15
C VAL A 44 7.50 10.79 13.86
N VAL A 45 6.83 11.85 14.29
CA VAL A 45 7.40 12.91 15.12
C VAL A 45 6.84 12.80 16.53
N THR A 46 7.71 12.82 17.53
CA THR A 46 7.31 12.84 18.93
C THR A 46 7.23 14.28 19.41
N GLY A 47 6.07 14.70 19.87
CA GLY A 47 5.85 16.02 20.45
C GLY A 47 6.41 16.16 21.87
N ASP A 48 6.43 17.40 22.40
CA ASP A 48 6.99 17.73 23.71
C ASP A 48 6.30 17.00 24.87
N ASN A 49 5.03 16.65 24.70
CA ASN A 49 4.23 15.90 25.68
C ASN A 49 4.29 14.37 25.49
N GLY A 50 5.18 13.89 24.61
CA GLY A 50 5.31 12.47 24.30
C GLY A 50 4.29 11.93 23.29
N GLU A 51 3.41 12.76 22.77
CA GLU A 51 2.48 12.35 21.71
C GLU A 51 3.23 12.03 20.40
N LYS A 52 2.74 11.04 19.68
CA LYS A 52 3.29 10.66 18.39
C LYS A 52 2.39 11.18 17.26
N ILE A 53 2.97 11.92 16.35
CA ILE A 53 2.31 12.45 15.16
C ILE A 53 2.87 11.74 13.94
N LYS A 54 2.00 11.14 13.15
CA LYS A 54 2.35 10.42 11.93
C LYS A 54 2.20 11.31 10.71
N PHE A 55 3.21 11.28 9.86
CA PHE A 55 3.22 12.02 8.59
C PHE A 55 3.48 11.09 7.42
N ILE A 56 2.71 11.25 6.37
CA ILE A 56 3.02 10.71 5.05
C ILE A 56 3.38 11.89 4.15
N HIS A 57 4.57 11.85 3.57
CA HIS A 57 5.04 12.85 2.62
C HIS A 57 4.99 12.27 1.22
N LEU A 58 4.35 12.95 0.31
CA LEU A 58 4.25 12.59 -1.09
C LEU A 58 4.93 13.65 -1.96
N ASN A 59 5.65 13.19 -2.98
CA ASN A 59 6.20 14.13 -3.96
C ASN A 59 5.05 14.85 -4.69
N GLU A 60 5.11 16.17 -4.72
CA GLU A 60 4.09 17.00 -5.36
C GLU A 60 3.93 16.75 -6.88
N ASN A 61 4.93 16.14 -7.50
CA ASN A 61 4.93 15.80 -8.93
C ASN A 61 4.24 14.48 -9.24
N LEU A 62 3.81 13.72 -8.24
CA LEU A 62 3.07 12.47 -8.47
C LEU A 62 1.68 12.75 -9.01
N GLU A 63 1.28 11.98 -10.00
CA GLU A 63 -0.03 12.11 -10.65
C GLU A 63 -0.68 10.73 -10.86
N GLY A 64 -2.01 10.75 -10.98
CA GLY A 64 -2.81 9.59 -11.39
C GLY A 64 -2.61 8.36 -10.49
N ARG A 65 -2.54 7.21 -11.14
CA ARG A 65 -2.45 5.91 -10.44
C ARG A 65 -1.14 5.74 -9.66
N GLU A 66 -0.05 6.28 -10.15
CA GLU A 66 1.23 6.25 -9.41
C GLU A 66 1.10 6.91 -8.04
N LYS A 67 0.43 8.05 -7.96
CA LYS A 67 0.15 8.75 -6.70
C LYS A 67 -0.63 7.87 -5.72
N GLU A 68 -1.64 7.16 -6.22
CA GLU A 68 -2.42 6.22 -5.39
C GLU A 68 -1.57 5.05 -4.90
N ILE A 69 -0.73 4.51 -5.75
CA ILE A 69 0.17 3.39 -5.39
C ILE A 69 1.15 3.80 -4.29
N ILE A 70 1.79 4.95 -4.44
CA ILE A 70 2.75 5.44 -3.44
C ILE A 70 2.02 5.75 -2.13
N MET A 71 0.84 6.39 -2.19
CA MET A 71 0.04 6.64 -0.99
C MET A 71 -0.33 5.35 -0.26
N ALA A 72 -0.76 4.32 -0.99
CA ALA A 72 -1.10 3.02 -0.41
C ALA A 72 0.11 2.35 0.26
N HIS A 73 1.28 2.45 -0.36
CA HIS A 73 2.54 1.92 0.18
C HIS A 73 2.93 2.62 1.50
N GLU A 74 2.93 3.95 1.51
CA GLU A 74 3.27 4.73 2.71
C GLU A 74 2.24 4.54 3.83
N LEU A 75 0.96 4.40 3.47
CA LEU A 75 -0.07 4.05 4.43
C LEU A 75 0.19 2.67 5.06
N GLY A 76 0.68 1.72 4.28
CA GLY A 76 1.12 0.41 4.78
C GLY A 76 2.20 0.54 5.86
N HIS A 77 3.21 1.37 5.63
CA HIS A 77 4.22 1.67 6.65
C HIS A 77 3.61 2.30 7.89
N ALA A 78 2.73 3.28 7.72
CA ALA A 78 2.10 3.99 8.83
C ALA A 78 1.26 3.07 9.74
N LEU A 79 0.61 2.06 9.18
CA LEU A 79 -0.27 1.15 9.92
C LEU A 79 0.43 -0.11 10.45
N LEU A 80 1.49 -0.55 9.79
CA LEU A 80 2.19 -1.79 10.14
C LEU A 80 3.51 -1.55 10.88
N HIS A 81 4.15 -0.42 10.66
CA HIS A 81 5.54 -0.16 11.08
C HIS A 81 5.68 1.13 11.90
N GLU A 82 4.66 1.54 12.62
CA GLU A 82 4.70 2.81 13.36
C GLU A 82 5.80 2.90 14.43
N ASN A 83 6.19 1.77 15.01
CA ASN A 83 7.26 1.69 16.01
C ASN A 83 8.65 1.66 15.39
N GLU A 84 8.74 1.47 14.09
CA GLU A 84 9.98 1.36 13.32
C GLU A 84 10.16 2.60 12.43
N GLY A 85 9.41 3.66 12.69
CA GLY A 85 9.12 4.76 11.79
C GLY A 85 10.28 5.64 11.35
N ASN A 86 11.46 5.57 12.00
CA ASN A 86 12.58 6.43 11.64
C ASN A 86 13.54 5.81 10.62
N SER A 87 13.34 4.56 10.24
CA SER A 87 14.17 3.87 9.24
C SER A 87 13.91 4.33 7.81
N ILE A 88 12.89 5.12 7.60
CA ILE A 88 12.31 5.41 6.29
C ILE A 88 12.84 6.72 5.69
N LEU A 89 13.54 7.53 6.47
CA LEU A 89 14.16 8.76 5.98
C LEU A 89 15.34 8.53 5.05
N LEU A 90 15.77 7.29 4.93
CA LEU A 90 16.83 6.91 4.04
C LEU A 90 16.22 6.50 2.70
N ASP A 91 16.90 6.82 1.65
CA ASP A 91 16.52 6.55 0.28
C ASP A 91 15.85 5.17 0.14
N HIS A 92 14.60 5.13 -0.31
CA HIS A 92 13.86 3.89 -0.55
C HIS A 92 14.63 2.87 -1.38
N SER A 93 15.52 3.32 -2.25
CA SER A 93 16.36 2.44 -3.06
C SER A 93 17.43 1.68 -2.26
N LEU A 94 17.79 2.17 -1.09
CA LEU A 94 18.84 1.58 -0.26
C LEU A 94 18.32 0.69 0.87
N ILE A 95 17.07 0.90 1.29
CA ILE A 95 16.45 0.18 2.42
C ILE A 95 15.37 -0.80 1.97
N SER A 96 15.08 -0.82 0.68
CA SER A 96 14.04 -1.65 0.10
C SER A 96 14.33 -3.16 0.16
N PHE A 97 15.31 -3.54 0.98
CA PHE A 97 15.65 -4.93 1.17
C PHE A 97 15.03 -5.42 2.43
N GLY A 98 13.87 -5.92 2.38
CA GLY A 98 13.47 -6.62 3.48
C GLY A 98 11.99 -6.67 3.73
N LYS A 99 11.75 -7.21 4.88
CA LYS A 99 10.45 -7.55 5.39
C LYS A 99 9.49 -6.35 5.43
N LEU A 100 9.97 -5.17 5.84
CA LEU A 100 9.11 -3.98 5.98
C LEU A 100 8.59 -3.49 4.62
N GLU A 101 9.45 -3.45 3.62
CA GLU A 101 9.05 -3.06 2.26
C GLU A 101 8.10 -4.08 1.65
N ASN A 102 8.36 -5.36 1.83
CA ASN A 102 7.49 -6.43 1.37
C ASN A 102 6.10 -6.34 2.01
N GLU A 103 6.04 -6.06 3.30
CA GLU A 103 4.78 -5.89 4.03
C GLU A 103 4.01 -4.65 3.57
N ALA A 104 4.71 -3.53 3.34
CA ALA A 104 4.10 -2.31 2.81
C ALA A 104 3.57 -2.53 1.38
N ASN A 105 4.32 -3.23 0.54
CA ASN A 105 3.88 -3.60 -0.81
C ASN A 105 2.67 -4.53 -0.78
N LYS A 106 2.68 -5.52 0.11
CA LYS A 106 1.52 -6.40 0.29
C LYS A 106 0.30 -5.62 0.74
N PHE A 107 0.43 -4.75 1.72
CA PHE A 107 -0.66 -3.88 2.14
C PHE A 107 -1.20 -3.05 0.98
N ALA A 108 -0.32 -2.40 0.23
CA ALA A 108 -0.70 -1.56 -0.90
C ALA A 108 -1.49 -2.33 -1.96
N ILE A 109 -0.99 -3.49 -2.37
CA ILE A 109 -1.65 -4.27 -3.42
C ILE A 109 -2.98 -4.88 -2.95
N GLU A 110 -3.06 -5.30 -1.69
CA GLU A 110 -4.31 -5.79 -1.10
C GLU A 110 -5.36 -4.68 -0.98
N LEU A 111 -4.94 -3.45 -0.72
CA LEU A 111 -5.82 -2.29 -0.68
C LEU A 111 -6.33 -1.91 -2.08
N LEU A 112 -5.42 -1.83 -3.05
CA LEU A 112 -5.70 -1.32 -4.39
C LEU A 112 -6.49 -2.29 -5.27
N ILE A 113 -6.39 -3.59 -5.04
CA ILE A 113 -7.03 -4.62 -5.83
C ILE A 113 -8.16 -5.28 -5.04
N ASN A 114 -9.38 -5.02 -5.45
CA ASN A 114 -10.57 -5.66 -4.91
C ASN A 114 -10.62 -7.14 -5.33
N ASN A 115 -10.86 -8.02 -4.34
CA ASN A 115 -10.89 -9.46 -4.57
C ASN A 115 -12.02 -9.91 -5.50
N GLU A 116 -13.17 -9.26 -5.46
CA GLU A 116 -14.30 -9.58 -6.34
C GLU A 116 -13.99 -9.23 -7.80
N GLU A 117 -13.42 -8.06 -8.04
CA GLU A 117 -12.99 -7.66 -9.38
C GLU A 117 -11.85 -8.55 -9.89
N LEU A 118 -10.90 -8.89 -9.04
CA LEU A 118 -9.83 -9.82 -9.39
C LEU A 118 -10.38 -11.20 -9.75
N LYS A 119 -11.32 -11.70 -8.98
CA LYS A 119 -11.99 -12.98 -9.27
C LYS A 119 -12.66 -12.93 -10.64
N ASN A 120 -13.37 -11.86 -10.95
CA ASN A 120 -14.00 -11.69 -12.26
C ASN A 120 -12.96 -11.70 -13.41
N CYS A 121 -11.83 -11.02 -13.23
CA CYS A 121 -10.75 -11.06 -14.22
C CYS A 121 -10.21 -12.48 -14.43
N LEU A 122 -10.01 -13.22 -13.34
CA LEU A 122 -9.52 -14.60 -13.39
C LEU A 122 -10.53 -15.53 -14.07
N GLU A 123 -11.82 -15.39 -13.77
CA GLU A 123 -12.89 -16.15 -14.41
C GLU A 123 -13.00 -15.85 -15.90
N CYS A 124 -12.69 -14.62 -16.32
CA CYS A 124 -12.58 -14.24 -17.73
C CYS A 124 -11.29 -14.71 -18.41
N GLY A 125 -10.42 -15.41 -17.69
CA GLY A 125 -9.18 -15.94 -18.23
C GLY A 125 -8.04 -14.94 -18.39
N TYR A 126 -8.09 -13.82 -17.67
CA TYR A 126 -7.00 -12.83 -17.71
C TYR A 126 -5.71 -13.42 -17.17
N ASN A 127 -4.62 -13.18 -17.87
CA ASN A 127 -3.27 -13.46 -17.41
C ASN A 127 -2.75 -12.31 -16.50
N LYS A 128 -1.56 -12.49 -15.93
CA LYS A 128 -0.96 -11.49 -15.02
C LYS A 128 -0.75 -10.13 -15.68
N ASP A 129 -0.32 -10.07 -16.93
CA ASP A 129 -0.13 -8.81 -17.66
C ASP A 129 -1.45 -8.08 -17.84
N GLN A 130 -2.52 -8.79 -18.16
CA GLN A 130 -3.85 -8.23 -18.33
C GLN A 130 -4.42 -7.74 -16.99
N ILE A 131 -4.20 -8.48 -15.92
CA ILE A 131 -4.61 -8.09 -14.56
C ILE A 131 -3.86 -6.83 -14.13
N ALA A 132 -2.55 -6.77 -14.31
CA ALA A 132 -1.75 -5.61 -13.98
C ALA A 132 -2.23 -4.37 -14.75
N SER A 133 -2.52 -4.51 -16.03
CA SER A 133 -3.06 -3.44 -16.86
C SER A 133 -4.45 -3.00 -16.44
N TYR A 134 -5.32 -3.96 -16.09
CA TYR A 134 -6.69 -3.67 -15.65
C TYR A 134 -6.71 -2.82 -14.38
N PHE A 135 -5.88 -3.19 -13.40
CA PHE A 135 -5.80 -2.45 -12.12
C PHE A 135 -4.83 -1.27 -12.15
N GLY A 136 -4.07 -1.10 -13.23
CA GLY A 136 -3.11 -0.02 -13.37
C GLY A 136 -1.94 -0.12 -12.38
N VAL A 137 -1.50 -1.31 -12.08
CA VAL A 137 -0.37 -1.57 -11.14
C VAL A 137 0.81 -2.20 -11.89
N PRO A 138 2.05 -1.98 -11.42
CA PRO A 138 3.21 -2.70 -11.94
C PRO A 138 3.02 -4.20 -11.77
N ILE A 139 3.38 -4.99 -12.78
CA ILE A 139 3.22 -6.45 -12.74
C ILE A 139 3.95 -7.08 -11.55
N ASP A 140 5.12 -6.54 -11.19
CA ASP A 140 5.93 -7.04 -10.08
C ASP A 140 5.19 -6.94 -8.73
N MET A 141 4.28 -5.98 -8.58
CA MET A 141 3.46 -5.86 -7.37
C MET A 141 2.45 -6.99 -7.22
N LEU A 142 2.06 -7.66 -8.29
CA LEU A 142 1.13 -8.79 -8.21
C LEU A 142 1.70 -9.97 -7.43
N GLU A 143 3.02 -10.07 -7.29
CA GLU A 143 3.67 -11.10 -6.48
C GLU A 143 3.31 -11.00 -5.00
N TYR A 144 2.96 -9.80 -4.54
CA TYR A 144 2.53 -9.57 -3.16
C TYR A 144 1.04 -9.82 -2.92
N LYS A 145 0.25 -9.93 -3.99
CA LYS A 145 -1.19 -10.13 -3.90
C LYS A 145 -1.53 -11.59 -3.58
N SER A 146 -2.38 -11.80 -2.57
CA SER A 146 -3.03 -13.08 -2.35
C SER A 146 -4.16 -13.25 -3.35
N PHE A 147 -4.03 -14.24 -4.25
CA PHE A 147 -5.05 -14.53 -5.24
C PHE A 147 -6.17 -15.35 -4.59
N PRO A 148 -7.44 -15.02 -4.85
CA PRO A 148 -8.55 -15.83 -4.41
C PRO A 148 -8.55 -17.18 -5.12
N ASP A 149 -8.97 -18.23 -4.40
CA ASP A 149 -9.20 -19.53 -5.01
C ASP A 149 -10.31 -19.41 -6.06
N ILE A 150 -9.97 -19.79 -7.27
CA ILE A 150 -10.97 -19.94 -8.32
C ILE A 150 -11.53 -21.34 -8.14
N GLU A 151 -12.81 -21.44 -7.80
CA GLU A 151 -13.52 -22.69 -8.03
C GLU A 151 -13.43 -22.96 -9.54
N LYS A 152 -12.64 -23.95 -9.90
CA LYS A 152 -12.60 -24.41 -11.28
C LYS A 152 -13.99 -24.97 -11.59
N CYS A 153 -14.82 -24.13 -12.19
CA CYS A 153 -16.01 -24.64 -12.88
C CYS A 153 -15.50 -25.49 -14.03
N TYR A 154 -15.43 -26.77 -13.80
CA TYR A 154 -15.26 -27.74 -14.89
C TYR A 154 -16.59 -27.80 -15.62
N TYR A 155 -16.61 -27.25 -16.79
CA TYR A 155 -17.62 -27.58 -17.78
C TYR A 155 -17.12 -28.74 -18.63
#